data_2bd9fb4125bda52ac7b74c08d7e5875a
#
_entry.id   2bd9fb4125bda52ac7b74c08d7e5875a
#
_cell.length_a   1.000
_cell.length_b   1.000
_cell.length_c   1.000
_cell.angle_alpha   90.00
_cell.angle_beta   90.00
_cell.angle_gamma   90.00
#
_symmetry.space_group_name_H-M   'P 1'
#
loop_
_entity.id
_entity.type
_entity.pdbx_description
1 polymer ?
#
loop_
_entity_poly.entity_id
_entity_poly.type
_entity_poly.pdbx_seq_one_letter_code
_entity_poly.pdbx_strand_id
1 'polypeptide(L)'
;MRFSSLFSAAALFFHSALADVPLITNATEYIDLANSQGGFPSQTFRSSAIVAPIFFVNKWEKDQVDNASYVFLGTVYGEWKAGPMIFDARDMSLIYADQRYENTYTSNVHTINGSRYLAFWEGGHTRGHANGNCLFFDQDYNLKYTVTAQGLGDAEADMHELSVTKDDSVIFSTYFNIPYDCTSVGGPDNALLMDSGFQEVDAATNQLVFDWHASRFFDISDSFALYNEDYGVSPDSGFDFFHINSVQKTDDGNYLVSSRHLSLLTLIDGKDGHPIWILGGRKNQFTDLSNGEATNIGWQHDARILPSDNPSETHITLFDNHGEYSGVCQEKCQSRALHIAVDPVALTARVVSQFFHPENIDSGAMGGYQTLGSGNVMTGWGHNPGFVEYKSDGTPVMDFQRGIIGGEVLADMFAYRVNKGDWTGRPPWPPTVAADAPNASTIDATVYVSWNGATDVSSWAIFASDDHKTISNYTNLIAESPRQGFETVIPLTTKDIARRYLAAAAVSSSGNVLGSTVVIDLANDGQPAIVTSDIVSLKPPSPPPPPPPSSPPPQSSPVPPTPPSPPSPPSPSASISSEEQSLSTGTLGVMGGSVFSVVGVFYAGAFYWRKRARSKRGHGEEGYRMVDRED
;
A
#
# COMPACT_ATOMS: atom_id res chain seq x y z
N MET A 1 -25.29 56.06 30.02
CA MET A 1 -25.39 54.68 29.55
C MET A 1 -25.08 54.69 28.05
N ARG A 2 -23.88 54.27 27.67
CA ARG A 2 -23.51 54.14 26.26
C ARG A 2 -23.32 52.64 26.01
N PHE A 3 -24.19 52.07 25.16
CA PHE A 3 -24.07 50.73 24.66
C PHE A 3 -23.04 50.71 23.52
N SER A 4 -21.93 50.03 23.72
CA SER A 4 -20.96 49.69 22.68
C SER A 4 -21.37 48.32 22.09
N SER A 5 -21.80 48.33 20.84
CA SER A 5 -22.03 47.13 20.04
C SER A 5 -20.72 46.59 19.52
N LEU A 6 -20.29 45.45 20.01
CA LEU A 6 -19.21 44.65 19.45
C LEU A 6 -19.75 43.91 18.21
N PHE A 7 -19.33 44.37 17.04
CA PHE A 7 -19.48 43.58 15.81
C PHE A 7 -18.34 42.54 15.80
N SER A 8 -18.68 41.30 16.06
CA SER A 8 -17.81 40.18 15.72
C SER A 8 -17.80 40.00 14.19
N ALA A 9 -16.72 40.38 13.55
CA ALA A 9 -16.48 40.03 12.16
C ALA A 9 -16.14 38.51 12.13
N ALA A 10 -17.11 37.69 11.78
CA ALA A 10 -16.83 36.33 11.36
C ALA A 10 -16.07 36.41 10.03
N ALA A 11 -14.79 36.13 10.04
CA ALA A 11 -14.01 35.92 8.83
C ALA A 11 -14.52 34.63 8.18
N LEU A 12 -15.36 34.79 7.17
CA LEU A 12 -15.67 33.73 6.21
C LEU A 12 -14.37 33.46 5.42
N PHE A 13 -13.63 32.46 5.84
CA PHE A 13 -12.61 31.87 4.99
C PHE A 13 -13.32 31.22 3.81
N PHE A 14 -13.39 31.95 2.70
CA PHE A 14 -13.59 31.32 1.41
C PHE A 14 -12.35 30.46 1.17
N HIS A 15 -12.46 29.17 1.42
CA HIS A 15 -11.53 28.22 0.85
C HIS A 15 -11.75 28.28 -0.66
N SER A 16 -10.93 29.06 -1.36
CA SER A 16 -10.70 28.81 -2.77
C SER A 16 -10.19 27.37 -2.81
N ALA A 17 -10.93 26.46 -3.41
CA ALA A 17 -10.49 25.10 -3.63
C ALA A 17 -9.23 25.21 -4.48
N LEU A 18 -8.09 25.10 -3.84
CA LEU A 18 -6.81 24.92 -4.50
C LEU A 18 -6.79 23.47 -5.01
N ALA A 19 -6.08 23.23 -6.10
CA ALA A 19 -5.47 21.95 -6.40
C ALA A 19 -4.84 21.39 -5.12
N ASP A 20 -4.35 20.18 -5.13
CA ASP A 20 -3.68 19.54 -3.98
C ASP A 20 -3.03 20.59 -3.07
N VAL A 21 -3.29 20.51 -1.77
CA VAL A 21 -2.71 21.46 -0.81
C VAL A 21 -1.20 21.42 -0.97
N PRO A 22 -0.54 22.57 -1.14
CA PRO A 22 0.92 22.63 -1.27
C PRO A 22 1.59 22.01 -0.05
N LEU A 23 2.76 21.43 -0.26
CA LEU A 23 3.62 20.95 0.82
C LEU A 23 3.92 22.08 1.80
N ILE A 24 3.73 21.83 3.09
CA ILE A 24 3.96 22.82 4.15
C ILE A 24 5.41 22.71 4.64
N THR A 25 6.11 23.84 4.68
CA THR A 25 7.49 23.94 5.20
C THR A 25 7.58 24.78 6.48
N ASN A 26 6.47 25.41 6.88
CA ASN A 26 6.39 26.19 8.10
C ASN A 26 5.83 25.30 9.23
N ALA A 27 6.64 25.00 10.22
CA ALA A 27 6.27 24.12 11.33
C ALA A 27 5.07 24.65 12.13
N THR A 28 5.00 25.97 12.39
CA THR A 28 3.87 26.56 13.12
C THR A 28 2.56 26.39 12.35
N GLU A 29 2.57 26.69 11.06
CA GLU A 29 1.41 26.51 10.18
C GLU A 29 0.94 25.06 10.16
N TYR A 30 1.88 24.10 10.08
CA TYR A 30 1.57 22.68 10.07
C TYR A 30 0.98 22.21 11.41
N ILE A 31 1.54 22.64 12.54
CA ILE A 31 1.05 22.32 13.88
C ILE A 31 -0.35 22.91 14.10
N ASP A 32 -0.57 24.15 13.69
CA ASP A 32 -1.89 24.81 13.80
C ASP A 32 -2.94 24.07 12.97
N LEU A 33 -2.59 23.67 11.76
CA LEU A 33 -3.45 22.85 10.90
C LEU A 33 -3.76 21.50 11.55
N ALA A 34 -2.75 20.78 12.03
CA ALA A 34 -2.91 19.50 12.70
C ALA A 34 -3.84 19.60 13.92
N ASN A 35 -3.61 20.61 14.78
CA ASN A 35 -4.46 20.84 15.95
C ASN A 35 -5.91 21.18 15.57
N SER A 36 -6.12 21.92 14.48
CA SER A 36 -7.47 22.24 14.00
C SER A 36 -8.23 21.05 13.44
N GLN A 37 -7.51 19.99 13.02
CA GLN A 37 -8.06 18.77 12.42
C GLN A 37 -7.95 17.53 13.32
N GLY A 38 -7.72 17.70 14.63
CA GLY A 38 -7.64 16.60 15.58
C GLY A 38 -6.35 15.79 15.50
N GLY A 39 -5.27 16.42 15.02
CA GLY A 39 -3.93 15.84 14.98
C GLY A 39 -3.51 15.28 13.61
N PHE A 40 -4.44 15.15 12.66
CA PHE A 40 -4.22 14.50 11.36
C PHE A 40 -4.38 15.49 10.20
N PRO A 41 -3.33 16.23 9.81
CA PRO A 41 -3.41 17.16 8.69
C PRO A 41 -3.84 16.45 7.42
N SER A 42 -4.99 16.80 6.89
CA SER A 42 -5.59 16.13 5.75
C SER A 42 -6.27 17.10 4.79
N GLN A 43 -6.40 16.67 3.56
CA GLN A 43 -7.08 17.37 2.48
C GLN A 43 -8.16 16.51 1.85
N THR A 44 -9.16 17.19 1.29
CA THR A 44 -10.25 16.61 0.51
C THR A 44 -10.26 17.22 -0.89
N PHE A 45 -10.84 16.52 -1.84
CA PHE A 45 -10.89 16.90 -3.24
C PHE A 45 -12.33 17.19 -3.68
N ARG A 46 -12.49 18.01 -4.72
CA ARG A 46 -13.81 18.34 -5.28
C ARG A 46 -14.32 17.23 -6.20
N SER A 47 -13.44 16.61 -6.96
CA SER A 47 -13.77 15.54 -7.89
C SER A 47 -13.71 14.13 -7.28
N SER A 48 -13.28 13.99 -6.02
CA SER A 48 -13.11 12.69 -5.36
C SER A 48 -13.51 12.73 -3.89
N ALA A 49 -14.03 11.61 -3.37
CA ALA A 49 -14.35 11.44 -1.96
C ALA A 49 -13.14 10.97 -1.11
N ILE A 50 -11.97 10.85 -1.71
CA ILE A 50 -10.74 10.45 -1.03
C ILE A 50 -10.31 11.56 -0.07
N VAL A 51 -9.77 11.15 1.08
CA VAL A 51 -9.08 12.01 2.03
C VAL A 51 -7.60 11.64 2.02
N ALA A 52 -6.71 12.60 1.81
CA ALA A 52 -5.29 12.37 1.75
C ALA A 52 -4.53 13.16 2.82
N PRO A 53 -3.38 12.68 3.34
CA PRO A 53 -2.55 13.45 4.24
C PRO A 53 -1.98 14.69 3.57
N ILE A 54 -1.74 15.72 4.38
CA ILE A 54 -0.91 16.88 4.03
C ILE A 54 0.46 16.66 4.66
N PHE A 55 1.51 16.76 3.86
CA PHE A 55 2.87 16.53 4.34
C PHE A 55 3.53 17.82 4.83
N PHE A 56 4.27 17.70 5.93
CA PHE A 56 5.27 18.67 6.33
C PHE A 56 6.63 18.26 5.79
N VAL A 57 7.38 19.23 5.29
CA VAL A 57 8.69 19.03 4.67
C VAL A 57 9.77 19.67 5.53
N ASN A 58 10.54 18.85 6.23
CA ASN A 58 11.74 19.30 6.93
C ASN A 58 12.88 19.54 5.93
N LYS A 59 13.04 18.64 4.97
CA LYS A 59 14.10 18.70 3.97
C LYS A 59 13.68 18.03 2.66
N TRP A 60 14.09 18.59 1.53
CA TRP A 60 13.94 17.96 0.23
C TRP A 60 14.94 18.50 -0.79
N GLU A 61 15.96 17.71 -1.07
CA GLU A 61 16.96 17.97 -2.10
C GLU A 61 16.67 17.12 -3.34
N LYS A 62 15.73 17.59 -4.15
CA LYS A 62 15.11 16.85 -5.26
C LYS A 62 16.11 16.21 -6.24
N ASP A 63 17.26 16.83 -6.45
CA ASP A 63 18.28 16.31 -7.37
C ASP A 63 19.18 15.23 -6.75
N GLN A 64 18.98 14.91 -5.46
CA GLN A 64 19.80 13.98 -4.70
C GLN A 64 19.02 12.76 -4.19
N VAL A 65 17.69 12.78 -4.29
CA VAL A 65 16.85 11.64 -3.94
C VAL A 65 16.92 10.56 -5.02
N ASP A 66 16.63 9.32 -4.63
CA ASP A 66 16.49 8.21 -5.56
C ASP A 66 15.39 8.49 -6.59
N ASN A 67 15.56 7.99 -7.80
CA ASN A 67 14.68 8.26 -8.94
C ASN A 67 13.47 7.32 -9.07
N ALA A 68 13.25 6.43 -8.11
CA ALA A 68 12.03 5.63 -8.06
C ALA A 68 10.77 6.51 -8.02
N SER A 69 9.75 6.10 -8.75
CA SER A 69 8.66 7.00 -9.14
C SER A 69 7.66 7.27 -8.01
N TYR A 70 7.53 6.36 -7.04
CA TYR A 70 6.45 6.41 -6.04
C TYR A 70 6.91 6.04 -4.64
N VAL A 71 6.19 6.62 -3.66
CA VAL A 71 6.27 6.27 -2.24
C VAL A 71 4.99 5.52 -1.86
N PHE A 72 5.14 4.38 -1.18
CA PHE A 72 4.07 3.50 -0.73
C PHE A 72 3.91 3.60 0.78
N LEU A 73 2.68 3.84 1.21
CA LEU A 73 2.30 3.91 2.62
C LEU A 73 1.11 2.98 2.90
N GLY A 74 1.15 2.24 4.00
CA GLY A 74 -0.02 1.69 4.66
C GLY A 74 -0.53 2.66 5.71
N THR A 75 -1.84 2.79 5.85
CA THR A 75 -2.45 3.61 6.88
C THR A 75 -3.49 2.82 7.67
N VAL A 76 -3.75 3.22 8.91
CA VAL A 76 -4.60 2.50 9.84
C VAL A 76 -5.81 3.32 10.26
N TYR A 77 -6.82 2.61 10.78
CA TYR A 77 -8.03 3.21 11.30
C TYR A 77 -7.73 4.18 12.45
N GLY A 78 -8.36 5.34 12.42
CA GLY A 78 -8.19 6.39 13.44
C GLY A 78 -7.52 7.65 12.92
N GLU A 79 -6.75 7.54 11.84
CA GLU A 79 -6.09 8.70 11.20
C GLU A 79 -7.11 9.54 10.40
N TRP A 80 -7.39 9.14 9.16
CA TRP A 80 -8.34 9.83 8.26
C TRP A 80 -9.42 8.86 7.80
N LYS A 81 -9.15 8.29 6.66
CA LYS A 81 -9.69 7.02 6.16
C LYS A 81 -8.49 6.17 5.79
N ALA A 82 -8.35 5.04 6.45
CA ALA A 82 -7.25 4.12 6.25
C ALA A 82 -7.26 3.47 4.86
N GLY A 83 -6.17 2.80 4.53
CA GLY A 83 -6.00 2.04 3.31
C GLY A 83 -4.59 2.19 2.73
N PRO A 84 -4.26 1.41 1.68
CA PRO A 84 -3.01 1.58 0.97
C PRO A 84 -3.02 2.91 0.21
N MET A 85 -1.89 3.63 0.24
CA MET A 85 -1.72 4.88 -0.48
C MET A 85 -0.42 4.86 -1.29
N ILE A 86 -0.46 5.46 -2.46
CA ILE A 86 0.69 5.67 -3.34
C ILE A 86 0.81 7.16 -3.62
N PHE A 87 2.01 7.71 -3.44
CA PHE A 87 2.32 9.11 -3.71
C PHE A 87 3.37 9.22 -4.80
N ASP A 88 3.28 10.24 -5.62
CA ASP A 88 4.31 10.60 -6.61
C ASP A 88 5.57 11.10 -5.88
N ALA A 89 6.70 10.44 -6.07
CA ALA A 89 7.94 10.79 -5.38
C ALA A 89 8.53 12.15 -5.84
N ARG A 90 7.98 12.77 -6.90
CA ARG A 90 8.46 14.05 -7.46
C ARG A 90 7.83 15.27 -6.79
N ASP A 91 6.62 15.13 -6.26
CA ASP A 91 5.86 16.25 -5.67
C ASP A 91 5.01 15.86 -4.44
N MET A 92 5.02 14.57 -4.06
CA MET A 92 4.23 13.97 -2.97
C MET A 92 2.71 14.11 -3.17
N SER A 93 2.25 14.33 -4.39
CA SER A 93 0.82 14.26 -4.71
C SER A 93 0.32 12.82 -4.65
N LEU A 94 -0.96 12.66 -4.26
CA LEU A 94 -1.60 11.34 -4.25
C LEU A 94 -1.69 10.77 -5.67
N ILE A 95 -1.43 9.49 -5.82
CA ILE A 95 -1.66 8.71 -7.04
C ILE A 95 -2.82 7.75 -6.83
N TYR A 96 -2.81 7.02 -5.72
CA TYR A 96 -3.80 5.99 -5.41
C TYR A 96 -4.12 5.95 -3.93
N ALA A 97 -5.39 5.73 -3.62
CA ALA A 97 -5.83 5.31 -2.30
C ALA A 97 -7.03 4.37 -2.42
N ASP A 98 -7.04 3.32 -1.61
CA ASP A 98 -8.21 2.45 -1.46
C ASP A 98 -8.70 2.46 0.00
N GLN A 99 -9.61 3.37 0.28
CA GLN A 99 -10.13 3.63 1.62
C GLN A 99 -11.33 2.73 1.98
N ARG A 100 -11.45 1.57 1.36
CA ARG A 100 -12.37 0.50 1.77
C ARG A 100 -11.77 -0.37 2.88
N TYR A 101 -10.45 -0.36 3.01
CA TYR A 101 -9.68 -1.10 4.02
C TYR A 101 -9.44 -0.25 5.26
N GLU A 102 -9.58 -0.84 6.46
CA GLU A 102 -9.50 -0.10 7.73
C GLU A 102 -8.08 -0.08 8.32
N ASN A 103 -7.30 -1.15 8.13
CA ASN A 103 -5.91 -1.22 8.56
C ASN A 103 -5.10 -1.89 7.46
N THR A 104 -4.03 -1.23 7.03
CA THR A 104 -3.16 -1.77 5.99
C THR A 104 -1.70 -1.57 6.38
N TYR A 105 -0.93 -2.64 6.25
CA TYR A 105 0.48 -2.65 6.59
C TYR A 105 1.32 -3.16 5.43
N THR A 106 2.60 -2.88 5.44
CA THR A 106 3.59 -3.42 4.49
C THR A 106 3.27 -3.19 3.01
N SER A 107 2.62 -2.05 2.69
CA SER A 107 2.29 -1.70 1.30
C SER A 107 3.56 -1.59 0.45
N ASN A 108 3.64 -2.40 -0.61
CA ASN A 108 4.78 -2.42 -1.53
C ASN A 108 4.41 -3.09 -2.87
N VAL A 109 5.33 -3.04 -3.82
CA VAL A 109 5.21 -3.77 -5.09
C VAL A 109 6.04 -5.05 -5.03
N HIS A 110 5.40 -6.18 -5.31
CA HIS A 110 6.04 -7.49 -5.39
C HIS A 110 5.90 -8.10 -6.78
N THR A 111 6.79 -9.02 -7.10
CA THR A 111 6.75 -9.76 -8.37
C THR A 111 6.42 -11.23 -8.10
N ILE A 112 5.39 -11.76 -8.76
CA ILE A 112 4.99 -13.17 -8.73
C ILE A 112 4.83 -13.64 -10.16
N ASN A 113 5.45 -14.74 -10.54
CA ASN A 113 5.44 -15.27 -11.91
C ASN A 113 5.78 -14.21 -12.97
N GLY A 114 6.76 -13.34 -12.68
CA GLY A 114 7.22 -12.27 -13.56
C GLY A 114 6.24 -11.09 -13.73
N SER A 115 5.11 -11.10 -13.06
CA SER A 115 4.13 -10.01 -13.06
C SER A 115 4.22 -9.21 -11.75
N ARG A 116 4.01 -7.89 -11.86
CA ARG A 116 4.07 -6.97 -10.71
C ARG A 116 2.70 -6.79 -10.08
N TYR A 117 2.66 -6.80 -8.76
CA TYR A 117 1.46 -6.63 -7.94
C TYR A 117 1.68 -5.59 -6.86
N LEU A 118 0.71 -4.69 -6.70
CA LEU A 118 0.58 -3.91 -5.47
C LEU A 118 0.10 -4.86 -4.38
N ALA A 119 0.86 -5.01 -3.31
CA ALA A 119 0.50 -5.87 -2.21
C ALA A 119 0.51 -5.13 -0.88
N PHE A 120 -0.37 -5.53 0.01
CA PHE A 120 -0.44 -5.08 1.39
C PHE A 120 -1.15 -6.13 2.24
N TRP A 121 -0.85 -6.12 3.53
CA TRP A 121 -1.66 -6.84 4.51
C TRP A 121 -2.86 -5.98 4.92
N GLU A 122 -4.03 -6.63 5.15
CA GLU A 122 -5.22 -5.97 5.69
C GLU A 122 -5.90 -6.86 6.73
N GLY A 123 -6.51 -6.26 7.76
CA GLY A 123 -7.23 -7.03 8.77
C GLY A 123 -7.51 -6.29 10.06
N GLY A 124 -7.82 -7.07 11.11
CA GLY A 124 -8.10 -6.58 12.45
C GLY A 124 -6.86 -6.55 13.33
N HIS A 125 -6.60 -5.43 13.98
CA HIS A 125 -5.48 -5.24 14.89
C HIS A 125 -5.89 -5.42 16.35
N THR A 126 -5.09 -6.13 17.15
CA THR A 126 -5.33 -6.38 18.59
C THR A 126 -4.02 -6.43 19.35
N ARG A 127 -3.71 -5.41 20.16
CA ARG A 127 -2.60 -5.40 21.14
C ARG A 127 -1.26 -5.93 20.59
N GLY A 128 -0.71 -5.29 19.56
CA GLY A 128 0.62 -5.61 19.06
C GLY A 128 0.70 -6.80 18.10
N HIS A 129 -0.41 -7.43 17.75
CA HIS A 129 -0.54 -8.46 16.71
C HIS A 129 -1.87 -8.32 15.99
N ALA A 130 -2.06 -9.06 14.92
CA ALA A 130 -3.22 -8.90 14.07
C ALA A 130 -3.67 -10.22 13.44
N ASN A 131 -4.90 -10.22 12.90
CA ASN A 131 -5.44 -11.29 12.10
C ASN A 131 -6.02 -10.72 10.82
N GLY A 132 -5.58 -11.25 9.68
CA GLY A 132 -5.99 -10.76 8.37
C GLY A 132 -5.39 -11.52 7.21
N ASN A 133 -5.25 -10.85 6.08
CA ASN A 133 -4.85 -11.46 4.82
C ASN A 133 -3.82 -10.61 4.08
N CYS A 134 -2.96 -11.28 3.31
CA CYS A 134 -2.09 -10.64 2.34
C CYS A 134 -2.81 -10.54 0.99
N LEU A 135 -3.01 -9.33 0.51
CA LEU A 135 -3.74 -9.04 -0.73
C LEU A 135 -2.79 -8.58 -1.83
N PHE A 136 -3.01 -9.09 -3.06
CA PHE A 136 -2.20 -8.78 -4.23
C PHE A 136 -3.07 -8.31 -5.39
N PHE A 137 -2.83 -7.09 -5.86
CA PHE A 137 -3.59 -6.46 -6.93
C PHE A 137 -2.71 -6.28 -8.17
N ASP A 138 -3.26 -6.61 -9.35
CA ASP A 138 -2.59 -6.36 -10.62
C ASP A 138 -2.55 -4.86 -10.97
N GLN A 139 -1.95 -4.52 -12.11
CA GLN A 139 -1.84 -3.15 -12.60
C GLN A 139 -3.19 -2.50 -12.94
N ASP A 140 -4.23 -3.31 -13.14
CA ASP A 140 -5.60 -2.86 -13.36
C ASP A 140 -6.40 -2.85 -12.03
N TYR A 141 -5.71 -2.97 -10.88
CA TYR A 141 -6.30 -3.00 -9.53
C TYR A 141 -7.32 -4.11 -9.30
N ASN A 142 -7.23 -5.22 -10.04
CA ASN A 142 -7.99 -6.42 -9.74
C ASN A 142 -7.26 -7.26 -8.70
N LEU A 143 -7.97 -7.68 -7.67
CA LEU A 143 -7.46 -8.63 -6.68
C LEU A 143 -7.16 -9.97 -7.37
N LYS A 144 -5.91 -10.41 -7.33
CA LYS A 144 -5.43 -11.66 -7.94
C LYS A 144 -5.18 -12.76 -6.92
N TYR A 145 -4.55 -12.40 -5.81
CA TYR A 145 -4.27 -13.35 -4.76
C TYR A 145 -4.73 -12.81 -3.42
N THR A 146 -5.34 -13.67 -2.64
CA THR A 146 -5.58 -13.52 -1.21
C THR A 146 -4.86 -14.66 -0.53
N VAL A 147 -3.80 -14.36 0.20
CA VAL A 147 -2.98 -15.36 0.88
C VAL A 147 -3.24 -15.26 2.38
N THR A 148 -3.53 -16.41 3.00
CA THR A 148 -3.91 -16.49 4.40
C THR A 148 -3.25 -17.69 5.09
N ALA A 149 -3.26 -17.70 6.42
CA ALA A 149 -2.68 -18.78 7.22
C ALA A 149 -3.37 -20.13 6.98
N GLN A 150 -2.59 -21.20 7.09
CA GLN A 150 -3.03 -22.55 6.83
C GLN A 150 -2.89 -23.42 8.09
N GLY A 151 -3.98 -24.05 8.50
CA GLY A 151 -3.95 -25.06 9.56
C GLY A 151 -3.83 -24.54 10.99
N LEU A 152 -3.96 -23.25 11.24
CA LEU A 152 -3.81 -22.60 12.55
C LEU A 152 -5.15 -22.30 13.26
N GLY A 153 -6.24 -22.99 12.88
CA GLY A 153 -7.57 -22.76 13.46
C GLY A 153 -8.14 -21.41 13.06
N ASP A 154 -8.43 -20.57 14.04
CA ASP A 154 -8.99 -19.22 13.82
C ASP A 154 -7.90 -18.14 13.65
N ALA A 155 -6.61 -18.49 13.72
CA ALA A 155 -5.52 -17.56 13.47
C ALA A 155 -5.31 -17.36 11.97
N GLU A 156 -5.10 -16.12 11.57
CA GLU A 156 -4.90 -15.68 10.21
C GLU A 156 -3.47 -15.14 10.02
N ALA A 157 -3.14 -14.59 8.84
CA ALA A 157 -1.89 -13.91 8.61
C ALA A 157 -1.80 -12.67 9.50
N ASP A 158 -0.64 -12.43 10.10
CA ASP A 158 -0.37 -11.27 10.93
C ASP A 158 0.30 -10.14 10.13
N MET A 159 0.20 -8.91 10.62
CA MET A 159 0.60 -7.68 9.93
C MET A 159 2.10 -7.44 9.82
N HIS A 160 2.93 -8.09 10.65
CA HIS A 160 4.34 -7.74 10.80
C HIS A 160 5.17 -8.09 9.57
N GLU A 161 4.83 -9.16 8.86
CA GLU A 161 5.56 -9.54 7.65
C GLU A 161 4.63 -9.85 6.48
N LEU A 162 4.97 -9.31 5.34
CA LEU A 162 4.52 -9.71 4.02
C LEU A 162 5.71 -9.61 3.08
N SER A 163 6.26 -10.75 2.67
CA SER A 163 7.33 -10.82 1.69
C SER A 163 7.06 -11.90 0.65
N VAL A 164 7.63 -11.73 -0.54
CA VAL A 164 7.51 -12.70 -1.64
C VAL A 164 8.89 -13.28 -1.92
N THR A 165 8.95 -14.61 -1.99
CA THR A 165 10.19 -15.33 -2.27
C THR A 165 10.46 -15.40 -3.78
N LYS A 166 11.66 -15.80 -4.15
CA LYS A 166 12.02 -16.05 -5.55
C LYS A 166 11.27 -17.25 -6.17
N ASP A 167 10.66 -18.08 -5.33
CA ASP A 167 9.89 -19.26 -5.72
C ASP A 167 8.40 -18.94 -5.85
N ASP A 168 8.02 -17.63 -5.91
CA ASP A 168 6.65 -17.13 -6.02
C ASP A 168 5.73 -17.50 -4.85
N SER A 169 6.29 -17.83 -3.69
CA SER A 169 5.58 -18.02 -2.44
C SER A 169 5.56 -16.74 -1.60
N VAL A 170 4.60 -16.66 -0.68
CA VAL A 170 4.40 -15.54 0.24
C VAL A 170 4.75 -15.98 1.65
N ILE A 171 5.56 -15.17 2.33
CA ILE A 171 5.86 -15.34 3.75
C ILE A 171 5.12 -14.26 4.53
N PHE A 172 4.48 -14.67 5.61
CA PHE A 172 3.85 -13.78 6.58
C PHE A 172 4.02 -14.32 8.00
N SER A 173 3.98 -13.43 8.99
CA SER A 173 3.98 -13.77 10.42
C SER A 173 2.64 -14.35 10.87
N THR A 174 2.68 -15.11 11.98
CA THR A 174 1.49 -15.69 12.61
C THR A 174 1.58 -15.59 14.12
N TYR A 175 0.45 -15.37 14.79
CA TYR A 175 0.33 -15.28 16.25
C TYR A 175 -0.90 -16.05 16.73
N PHE A 176 -0.73 -16.90 17.74
CA PHE A 176 -1.85 -17.63 18.33
C PHE A 176 -1.54 -18.09 19.76
N ASN A 177 -2.56 -18.22 20.57
CA ASN A 177 -2.42 -18.65 21.96
C ASN A 177 -2.32 -20.16 22.07
N ILE A 178 -1.36 -20.65 22.88
CA ILE A 178 -1.22 -22.06 23.27
C ILE A 178 -1.16 -22.19 24.79
N PRO A 179 -1.66 -23.29 25.39
CA PRO A 179 -1.40 -23.61 26.78
C PRO A 179 0.10 -23.85 27.02
N TYR A 180 0.68 -23.21 28.04
CA TYR A 180 2.11 -23.29 28.30
C TYR A 180 2.42 -23.09 29.81
N ASP A 181 3.50 -23.73 30.27
CA ASP A 181 4.04 -23.51 31.63
C ASP A 181 4.93 -22.25 31.63
N CYS A 182 4.41 -21.14 32.17
CA CYS A 182 5.12 -19.86 32.30
C CYS A 182 5.78 -19.66 33.66
N THR A 183 5.97 -20.71 34.49
CA THR A 183 6.54 -20.58 35.82
C THR A 183 7.98 -20.05 35.84
N SER A 184 8.75 -20.31 34.77
CA SER A 184 10.13 -19.80 34.64
C SER A 184 10.23 -18.27 34.52
N VAL A 185 9.13 -17.60 34.15
CA VAL A 185 9.02 -16.14 33.99
C VAL A 185 8.06 -15.51 35.02
N GLY A 186 7.62 -16.29 36.01
CA GLY A 186 6.75 -15.83 37.10
C GLY A 186 5.25 -15.96 36.83
N GLY A 187 4.87 -16.58 35.71
CA GLY A 187 3.49 -16.92 35.39
C GLY A 187 3.01 -18.24 36.01
N PRO A 188 1.75 -18.64 35.83
CA PRO A 188 1.24 -19.93 36.26
C PRO A 188 1.70 -21.09 35.34
N ASP A 189 1.58 -22.31 35.85
CA ASP A 189 1.90 -23.56 35.10
C ASP A 189 0.89 -23.90 34.00
N ASN A 190 -0.27 -23.27 34.01
CA ASN A 190 -1.34 -23.43 33.03
C ASN A 190 -1.68 -22.08 32.35
N ALA A 191 -0.68 -21.27 32.07
CA ALA A 191 -0.83 -20.00 31.39
C ALA A 191 -1.17 -20.16 29.90
N LEU A 192 -1.46 -19.03 29.27
CA LEU A 192 -1.40 -18.90 27.82
C LEU A 192 -0.05 -18.30 27.42
N LEU A 193 0.56 -18.86 26.40
CA LEU A 193 1.69 -18.30 25.68
C LEU A 193 1.19 -17.82 24.31
N MET A 194 1.49 -16.58 23.95
CA MET A 194 1.34 -16.11 22.59
C MET A 194 2.51 -16.65 21.79
N ASP A 195 2.29 -17.75 21.08
CA ASP A 195 3.31 -18.33 20.19
C ASP A 195 3.30 -17.57 18.88
N SER A 196 4.42 -16.99 18.53
CA SER A 196 4.60 -16.34 17.25
C SER A 196 5.45 -17.19 16.31
N GLY A 197 5.17 -17.09 15.03
CA GLY A 197 5.83 -17.86 14.00
C GLY A 197 5.65 -17.24 12.64
N PHE A 198 5.90 -18.02 11.61
CA PHE A 198 5.63 -17.62 10.23
C PHE A 198 5.26 -18.82 9.38
N GLN A 199 4.53 -18.53 8.32
CA GLN A 199 4.27 -19.49 7.27
C GLN A 199 4.80 -19.00 5.92
N GLU A 200 5.29 -19.93 5.11
CA GLU A 200 5.48 -19.76 3.69
C GLU A 200 4.39 -20.52 2.96
N VAL A 201 3.66 -19.83 2.09
CA VAL A 201 2.48 -20.33 1.39
C VAL A 201 2.62 -20.02 -0.10
N ASP A 202 2.31 -20.98 -0.97
CA ASP A 202 2.27 -20.75 -2.41
C ASP A 202 1.18 -19.71 -2.76
N ALA A 203 1.55 -18.66 -3.46
CA ALA A 203 0.67 -17.52 -3.72
C ALA A 203 -0.58 -17.87 -4.54
N ALA A 204 -0.47 -18.82 -5.46
CA ALA A 204 -1.55 -19.16 -6.38
C ALA A 204 -2.53 -20.18 -5.81
N THR A 205 -2.06 -21.10 -4.96
CA THR A 205 -2.82 -22.25 -4.48
C THR A 205 -3.20 -22.17 -3.00
N ASN A 206 -2.59 -21.26 -2.24
CA ASN A 206 -2.64 -21.23 -0.78
C ASN A 206 -2.16 -22.55 -0.12
N GLN A 207 -1.28 -23.30 -0.78
CA GLN A 207 -0.69 -24.49 -0.18
C GLN A 207 0.45 -24.11 0.74
N LEU A 208 0.45 -24.68 1.95
CA LEU A 208 1.51 -24.52 2.92
C LEU A 208 2.81 -25.11 2.39
N VAL A 209 3.88 -24.33 2.39
CA VAL A 209 5.24 -24.74 2.01
C VAL A 209 6.09 -24.98 3.24
N PHE A 210 6.04 -24.06 4.22
CA PHE A 210 6.78 -24.18 5.46
C PHE A 210 5.99 -23.53 6.61
N ASP A 211 6.11 -24.10 7.82
CA ASP A 211 5.44 -23.64 9.03
C ASP A 211 6.41 -23.71 10.20
N TRP A 212 6.63 -22.59 10.88
CA TRP A 212 7.58 -22.47 11.97
C TRP A 212 6.98 -21.76 13.17
N HIS A 213 7.33 -22.25 14.37
CA HIS A 213 6.83 -21.75 15.66
C HIS A 213 7.97 -21.52 16.63
N ALA A 214 8.06 -20.33 17.21
CA ALA A 214 9.15 -19.94 18.10
C ALA A 214 9.23 -20.80 19.38
N SER A 215 8.09 -21.17 19.95
CA SER A 215 8.01 -21.96 21.19
C SER A 215 8.66 -23.33 21.11
N ARG A 216 8.90 -23.85 19.91
CA ARG A 216 9.57 -25.14 19.68
C ARG A 216 11.10 -25.06 19.80
N PHE A 217 11.67 -23.86 19.70
CA PHE A 217 13.12 -23.69 19.51
C PHE A 217 13.75 -22.68 20.50
N PHE A 218 12.95 -21.81 21.12
CA PHE A 218 13.41 -20.77 22.03
C PHE A 218 12.76 -20.87 23.40
N ASP A 219 13.54 -20.59 24.44
CA ASP A 219 13.06 -20.60 25.82
C ASP A 219 12.42 -19.25 26.16
N ILE A 220 11.27 -19.27 26.79
CA ILE A 220 10.55 -18.04 27.21
C ILE A 220 11.35 -17.20 28.21
N SER A 221 12.26 -17.81 28.99
CA SER A 221 13.14 -17.10 29.93
C SER A 221 14.25 -16.28 29.27
N ASP A 222 14.47 -16.46 27.97
CA ASP A 222 15.40 -15.64 27.20
C ASP A 222 14.79 -14.29 26.79
N SER A 223 13.47 -14.10 26.96
CA SER A 223 12.77 -12.86 26.66
C SER A 223 13.21 -11.69 27.54
N PHE A 224 13.23 -10.49 26.97
CA PHE A 224 13.33 -9.23 27.70
C PHE A 224 11.96 -8.67 28.07
N ALA A 225 10.88 -9.13 27.43
CA ALA A 225 9.52 -8.84 27.84
C ALA A 225 9.23 -9.47 29.21
N LEU A 226 8.38 -8.82 29.98
CA LEU A 226 8.00 -9.28 31.31
C LEU A 226 6.63 -9.99 31.25
N TYR A 227 6.45 -11.01 32.09
CA TYR A 227 5.15 -11.66 32.22
C TYR A 227 4.19 -10.79 33.06
N ASN A 228 3.55 -9.82 32.43
CA ASN A 228 2.59 -8.90 33.08
C ASN A 228 1.61 -8.29 32.05
N GLU A 229 0.68 -7.44 32.51
CA GLU A 229 -0.33 -6.80 31.67
C GLU A 229 0.26 -5.77 30.70
N ASP A 230 1.42 -5.18 31.00
CA ASP A 230 2.09 -4.20 30.13
C ASP A 230 2.57 -4.85 28.83
N TYR A 231 2.87 -6.16 28.87
CA TYR A 231 3.25 -6.97 27.72
C TYR A 231 2.10 -7.86 27.23
N GLY A 232 0.86 -7.38 27.34
CA GLY A 232 -0.31 -7.99 26.73
C GLY A 232 -0.89 -9.20 27.46
N VAL A 233 -0.32 -9.66 28.59
CA VAL A 233 -0.86 -10.81 29.33
C VAL A 233 -2.23 -10.49 29.90
N SER A 234 -3.23 -11.28 29.54
CA SER A 234 -4.61 -11.17 30.03
C SER A 234 -5.27 -12.55 30.01
N PRO A 235 -6.51 -12.70 30.56
CA PRO A 235 -7.23 -13.97 30.48
C PRO A 235 -7.44 -14.51 29.06
N ASP A 236 -7.45 -13.63 28.06
CA ASP A 236 -7.72 -13.96 26.64
C ASP A 236 -6.48 -13.82 25.76
N SER A 237 -5.33 -13.36 26.30
CA SER A 237 -4.08 -13.14 25.55
C SER A 237 -2.90 -13.70 26.32
N GLY A 238 -2.07 -14.51 25.67
CA GLY A 238 -0.89 -15.13 26.24
C GLY A 238 0.31 -14.18 26.34
N PHE A 239 1.37 -14.67 27.00
CA PHE A 239 2.66 -13.99 27.09
C PHE A 239 3.36 -14.01 25.72
N ASP A 240 3.51 -12.85 25.10
CA ASP A 240 4.20 -12.67 23.84
C ASP A 240 5.73 -12.61 24.09
N PHE A 241 6.34 -13.77 24.15
CA PHE A 241 7.75 -13.89 24.55
C PHE A 241 8.74 -13.63 23.42
N PHE A 242 8.35 -13.90 22.16
CA PHE A 242 9.26 -13.86 21.03
C PHE A 242 9.04 -12.64 20.14
N HIS A 243 7.80 -12.36 19.78
CA HIS A 243 7.36 -11.24 18.95
C HIS A 243 8.12 -11.17 17.62
N ILE A 244 7.76 -12.05 16.69
CA ILE A 244 8.33 -12.10 15.35
C ILE A 244 7.86 -10.89 14.53
N ASN A 245 8.78 -10.18 13.85
CA ASN A 245 8.38 -9.00 13.09
C ASN A 245 9.03 -8.87 11.70
N SER A 246 9.95 -9.74 11.35
CA SER A 246 10.40 -9.86 9.97
C SER A 246 10.97 -11.25 9.68
N VAL A 247 10.73 -11.69 8.44
CA VAL A 247 11.22 -12.98 7.91
C VAL A 247 11.65 -12.81 6.47
N GLN A 248 12.82 -13.32 6.12
CA GLN A 248 13.26 -13.38 4.73
C GLN A 248 13.87 -14.75 4.43
N LYS A 249 13.37 -15.40 3.36
CA LYS A 249 13.99 -16.62 2.82
C LYS A 249 15.28 -16.29 2.11
N THR A 250 16.32 -17.04 2.42
CA THR A 250 17.63 -16.95 1.77
C THR A 250 17.68 -17.76 0.46
N ASP A 251 18.69 -17.53 -0.36
CA ASP A 251 18.83 -18.24 -1.63
C ASP A 251 19.09 -19.75 -1.48
N ASP A 252 19.67 -20.17 -0.36
CA ASP A 252 19.91 -21.57 0.00
C ASP A 252 18.73 -22.22 0.75
N GLY A 253 17.61 -21.49 0.92
CA GLY A 253 16.36 -22.01 1.44
C GLY A 253 16.20 -21.93 2.95
N ASN A 254 17.12 -21.26 3.66
CA ASN A 254 17.00 -20.94 5.08
C ASN A 254 16.19 -19.65 5.28
N TYR A 255 15.91 -19.27 6.56
CA TYR A 255 15.14 -18.05 6.85
C TYR A 255 15.88 -17.18 7.87
N LEU A 256 16.11 -15.92 7.52
CA LEU A 256 16.47 -14.89 8.51
C LEU A 256 15.21 -14.45 9.23
N VAL A 257 15.24 -14.55 10.57
CA VAL A 257 14.11 -14.19 11.44
C VAL A 257 14.57 -13.13 12.43
N SER A 258 13.72 -12.13 12.67
CA SER A 258 13.89 -11.12 13.71
C SER A 258 12.89 -11.33 14.83
N SER A 259 13.37 -11.40 16.07
CA SER A 259 12.57 -11.43 17.29
C SER A 259 12.74 -10.13 18.07
N ARG A 260 11.64 -9.40 18.23
CA ARG A 260 11.63 -8.16 19.02
C ARG A 260 11.92 -8.42 20.50
N HIS A 261 11.16 -9.29 21.13
CA HIS A 261 11.22 -9.49 22.57
C HIS A 261 12.44 -10.29 23.05
N LEU A 262 13.09 -11.05 22.15
CA LEU A 262 14.40 -11.64 22.43
C LEU A 262 15.56 -10.73 21.99
N SER A 263 15.28 -9.60 21.33
CA SER A 263 16.30 -8.65 20.82
C SER A 263 17.37 -9.34 19.98
N LEU A 264 16.97 -10.23 19.08
CA LEU A 264 17.90 -11.04 18.29
C LEU A 264 17.49 -11.17 16.83
N LEU A 265 18.49 -11.47 16.02
CA LEU A 265 18.33 -12.06 14.67
C LEU A 265 18.79 -13.51 14.73
N THR A 266 18.10 -14.38 14.00
CA THR A 266 18.50 -15.78 13.87
C THR A 266 18.33 -16.24 12.42
N LEU A 267 19.28 -17.05 11.95
CA LEU A 267 19.10 -17.83 10.73
C LEU A 267 18.60 -19.21 11.13
N ILE A 268 17.48 -19.64 10.55
CA ILE A 268 16.88 -20.95 10.80
C ILE A 268 17.05 -21.85 9.58
N ASP A 269 17.34 -23.13 9.82
CA ASP A 269 17.39 -24.15 8.77
C ASP A 269 16.00 -24.36 8.17
N GLY A 270 15.89 -24.21 6.86
CA GLY A 270 14.63 -24.34 6.12
C GLY A 270 14.10 -25.77 6.00
N LYS A 271 14.77 -26.78 6.57
CA LYS A 271 14.34 -28.18 6.55
C LYS A 271 13.70 -28.62 7.87
N ASP A 272 14.34 -28.24 8.98
CA ASP A 272 13.92 -28.71 10.31
C ASP A 272 13.60 -27.59 11.30
N GLY A 273 13.82 -26.32 10.94
CA GLY A 273 13.48 -25.14 11.72
C GLY A 273 14.46 -24.81 12.86
N HIS A 274 15.56 -25.55 13.01
CA HIS A 274 16.54 -25.26 14.07
C HIS A 274 17.35 -24.01 13.78
N PRO A 275 17.68 -23.20 14.82
CA PRO A 275 18.60 -22.08 14.68
C PRO A 275 19.98 -22.53 14.21
N ILE A 276 20.47 -21.98 13.10
CA ILE A 276 21.83 -22.17 12.60
C ILE A 276 22.79 -21.28 13.38
N TRP A 277 22.39 -20.03 13.61
CA TRP A 277 23.11 -19.07 14.43
C TRP A 277 22.17 -18.04 15.04
N ILE A 278 22.61 -17.40 16.13
CA ILE A 278 21.88 -16.34 16.87
C ILE A 278 22.80 -15.14 17.04
N LEU A 279 22.36 -13.96 16.59
CA LEU A 279 23.03 -12.67 16.78
C LEU A 279 22.16 -11.77 17.67
N GLY A 280 22.73 -11.23 18.73
CA GLY A 280 22.02 -10.39 19.70
C GLY A 280 21.33 -11.21 20.80
N GLY A 281 20.60 -10.53 21.66
CA GLY A 281 19.87 -11.13 22.76
C GLY A 281 20.75 -11.83 23.80
N ARG A 282 20.10 -12.63 24.68
CA ARG A 282 20.79 -13.35 25.79
C ARG A 282 21.65 -14.51 25.30
N LYS A 283 21.40 -15.01 24.10
CA LYS A 283 22.08 -16.17 23.51
C LYS A 283 23.01 -15.79 22.34
N ASN A 284 23.44 -14.54 22.26
CA ASN A 284 24.34 -14.06 21.22
C ASN A 284 25.59 -14.94 21.10
N GLN A 285 25.88 -15.35 19.88
CA GLN A 285 27.03 -16.20 19.53
C GLN A 285 28.18 -15.41 18.87
N PHE A 286 27.92 -14.18 18.42
CA PHE A 286 28.86 -13.40 17.64
C PHE A 286 29.77 -12.53 18.49
N THR A 287 31.04 -12.49 18.12
CA THR A 287 31.99 -11.49 18.61
C THR A 287 31.76 -10.17 17.86
N ASP A 288 31.49 -9.13 18.60
CA ASP A 288 31.30 -7.79 18.06
C ASP A 288 32.64 -7.12 17.76
N LEU A 289 32.84 -6.69 16.51
CA LEU A 289 34.03 -5.96 16.06
C LEU A 289 33.83 -4.44 16.05
N SER A 290 32.67 -3.95 16.52
CA SER A 290 32.27 -2.53 16.54
C SER A 290 31.94 -2.03 17.95
N ASN A 291 32.64 -2.54 18.95
CA ASN A 291 32.51 -2.15 20.37
C ASN A 291 31.08 -2.34 20.94
N GLY A 292 30.41 -3.39 20.52
CA GLY A 292 29.05 -3.72 20.97
C GLY A 292 27.95 -3.22 20.03
N GLU A 293 28.22 -2.33 19.10
CA GLU A 293 27.18 -1.69 18.27
C GLU A 293 26.58 -2.60 17.18
N ALA A 294 27.23 -3.72 16.84
CA ALA A 294 26.72 -4.65 15.85
C ALA A 294 25.84 -5.77 16.43
N THR A 295 26.00 -6.09 17.72
CA THR A 295 25.30 -7.20 18.37
C THR A 295 24.36 -6.75 19.49
N ASN A 296 24.51 -5.53 20.01
CA ASN A 296 23.63 -4.95 20.99
C ASN A 296 22.49 -4.20 20.29
N ILE A 297 21.64 -4.97 19.60
CA ILE A 297 20.40 -4.49 18.96
C ILE A 297 19.23 -4.66 19.92
N GLY A 298 18.22 -3.82 19.82
CA GLY A 298 17.09 -3.87 20.73
C GLY A 298 15.74 -3.59 20.08
N TRP A 299 14.82 -4.53 20.20
CA TRP A 299 13.44 -4.43 19.70
C TRP A 299 13.35 -4.06 18.21
N GLN A 300 14.34 -4.51 17.45
CA GLN A 300 14.55 -4.20 16.05
C GLN A 300 13.44 -4.73 15.14
N HIS A 301 13.31 -4.09 13.96
CA HIS A 301 12.33 -4.43 12.93
C HIS A 301 13.00 -4.53 11.55
N ASP A 302 12.29 -5.14 10.61
CA ASP A 302 12.58 -5.14 9.17
C ASP A 302 14.00 -5.62 8.81
N ALA A 303 14.43 -6.74 9.41
CA ALA A 303 15.72 -7.34 9.09
C ALA A 303 15.73 -7.93 7.67
N ARG A 304 16.72 -7.51 6.85
CA ARG A 304 16.86 -7.94 5.44
C ARG A 304 18.30 -8.28 5.09
N ILE A 305 18.48 -9.33 4.31
CA ILE A 305 19.78 -9.69 3.72
C ILE A 305 19.96 -8.88 2.45
N LEU A 306 21.11 -8.24 2.32
CA LEU A 306 21.54 -7.60 1.08
C LEU A 306 22.46 -8.52 0.27
N PRO A 307 22.44 -8.40 -1.06
CA PRO A 307 23.45 -9.04 -1.89
C PRO A 307 24.86 -8.60 -1.45
N SER A 308 25.80 -9.55 -1.42
CA SER A 308 27.21 -9.30 -1.08
C SER A 308 28.12 -9.89 -2.13
N ASP A 309 29.13 -9.12 -2.54
CA ASP A 309 30.22 -9.63 -3.40
C ASP A 309 31.22 -10.46 -2.61
N ASN A 310 31.19 -10.40 -1.27
CA ASN A 310 32.06 -11.19 -0.40
C ASN A 310 31.30 -12.44 0.09
N PRO A 311 31.61 -13.64 -0.41
CA PRO A 311 30.87 -14.86 -0.05
C PRO A 311 31.08 -15.31 1.40
N SER A 312 32.06 -14.74 2.13
CA SER A 312 32.27 -15.03 3.55
C SER A 312 31.48 -14.12 4.49
N GLU A 313 30.86 -13.07 3.97
CA GLU A 313 30.06 -12.13 4.77
C GLU A 313 28.61 -12.07 4.29
N THR A 314 27.69 -12.12 5.23
CA THR A 314 26.28 -11.80 5.01
C THR A 314 26.02 -10.37 5.47
N HIS A 315 25.53 -9.52 4.59
CA HIS A 315 25.14 -8.17 4.91
C HIS A 315 23.67 -8.15 5.33
N ILE A 316 23.39 -7.56 6.49
CA ILE A 316 22.02 -7.49 7.04
C ILE A 316 21.70 -6.03 7.36
N THR A 317 20.55 -5.57 6.90
CA THR A 317 19.96 -4.27 7.27
C THR A 317 18.80 -4.49 8.21
N LEU A 318 18.54 -3.53 9.10
CA LEU A 318 17.43 -3.55 10.05
C LEU A 318 17.16 -2.12 10.54
N PHE A 319 15.97 -1.91 11.07
CA PHE A 319 15.68 -0.75 11.91
C PHE A 319 15.84 -1.16 13.37
N ASP A 320 16.89 -0.65 14.03
CA ASP A 320 17.20 -0.92 15.44
C ASP A 320 16.48 0.12 16.29
N ASN A 321 15.40 -0.29 16.94
CA ASN A 321 14.60 0.59 17.77
C ASN A 321 15.34 1.01 19.05
N HIS A 322 16.18 0.15 19.60
CA HIS A 322 17.18 0.39 20.66
C HIS A 322 16.75 1.42 21.72
N GLY A 323 15.45 1.50 22.03
CA GLY A 323 14.91 2.44 23.00
C GLY A 323 15.24 2.04 24.45
N GLU A 324 15.04 2.97 25.37
CA GLU A 324 15.26 2.75 26.83
C GLU A 324 14.50 1.54 27.37
N TYR A 325 13.37 1.19 26.75
CA TYR A 325 12.48 0.10 27.16
C TYR A 325 12.94 -1.28 26.70
N SER A 326 13.92 -1.38 25.81
CA SER A 326 14.34 -2.67 25.22
C SER A 326 15.01 -3.62 26.23
N GLY A 327 15.39 -3.13 27.40
CA GLY A 327 16.15 -3.89 28.41
C GLY A 327 17.58 -4.24 27.99
N VAL A 328 17.95 -3.96 26.76
CA VAL A 328 19.28 -4.19 26.17
C VAL A 328 20.12 -2.92 26.21
N CYS A 329 19.48 -1.77 26.12
CA CYS A 329 20.18 -0.51 26.18
C CYS A 329 20.69 -0.18 27.57
N GLN A 330 21.97 0.12 27.70
CA GLN A 330 22.63 0.47 28.95
C GLN A 330 23.12 1.93 28.99
N GLU A 331 23.46 2.49 27.83
CA GLU A 331 23.94 3.87 27.66
C GLU A 331 23.54 4.38 26.27
N LYS A 332 23.09 5.60 26.13
CA LYS A 332 22.75 6.25 24.83
C LYS A 332 21.86 5.40 23.92
N CYS A 333 20.69 5.14 24.39
CA CYS A 333 19.66 4.46 23.62
C CYS A 333 19.13 5.40 22.54
N GLN A 334 19.39 5.11 21.28
CA GLN A 334 18.91 5.89 20.15
C GLN A 334 18.53 4.97 18.99
N SER A 335 17.33 5.14 18.49
CA SER A 335 16.85 4.42 17.32
C SER A 335 17.66 4.77 16.08
N ARG A 336 17.91 3.77 15.24
CA ARG A 336 18.73 3.92 14.03
C ARG A 336 18.36 2.92 12.94
N ALA A 337 18.51 3.29 11.70
CA ALA A 337 18.60 2.34 10.62
C ALA A 337 20.04 1.80 10.57
N LEU A 338 20.21 0.48 10.64
CA LEU A 338 21.49 -0.18 10.87
C LEU A 338 21.79 -1.17 9.74
N HIS A 339 23.04 -1.14 9.26
CA HIS A 339 23.59 -2.11 8.33
C HIS A 339 24.81 -2.78 8.97
N ILE A 340 24.75 -4.08 9.14
CA ILE A 340 25.82 -4.91 9.68
C ILE A 340 26.33 -5.91 8.66
N ALA A 341 27.59 -6.30 8.77
CA ALA A 341 28.17 -7.45 8.09
C ALA A 341 28.51 -8.53 9.12
N VAL A 342 28.09 -9.76 8.87
CA VAL A 342 28.32 -10.91 9.74
C VAL A 342 29.09 -11.98 8.98
N ASP A 343 30.11 -12.55 9.62
CA ASP A 343 30.79 -13.78 9.17
C ASP A 343 30.20 -14.94 9.98
N PRO A 344 29.36 -15.79 9.39
CA PRO A 344 28.69 -16.88 10.10
C PRO A 344 29.62 -18.05 10.42
N VAL A 345 30.80 -18.11 9.83
CA VAL A 345 31.83 -19.15 10.10
C VAL A 345 32.72 -18.72 11.24
N ALA A 346 33.23 -17.48 11.19
CA ALA A 346 34.07 -16.93 12.27
C ALA A 346 33.24 -16.45 13.46
N LEU A 347 31.91 -16.37 13.33
CA LEU A 347 30.97 -15.80 14.31
C LEU A 347 31.40 -14.39 14.74
N THR A 348 31.61 -13.51 13.78
CA THR A 348 31.93 -12.10 14.01
C THR A 348 30.90 -11.19 13.35
N ALA A 349 30.65 -10.03 13.97
CA ALA A 349 29.75 -9.01 13.42
C ALA A 349 30.40 -7.62 13.52
N ARG A 350 30.14 -6.78 12.53
CA ARG A 350 30.60 -5.38 12.51
C ARG A 350 29.54 -4.46 11.91
N VAL A 351 29.50 -3.22 12.36
CA VAL A 351 28.72 -2.17 11.73
C VAL A 351 29.34 -1.78 10.39
N VAL A 352 28.52 -1.68 9.36
CA VAL A 352 28.90 -1.14 8.04
C VAL A 352 28.49 0.31 7.93
N SER A 353 27.23 0.62 8.25
CA SER A 353 26.70 1.98 8.31
C SER A 353 25.52 2.06 9.28
N GLN A 354 25.26 3.26 9.76
CA GLN A 354 24.11 3.56 10.61
C GLN A 354 23.59 4.96 10.32
N PHE A 355 22.26 5.14 10.40
CA PHE A 355 21.59 6.38 10.09
C PHE A 355 20.67 6.75 11.24
N PHE A 356 20.84 7.94 11.77
CA PHE A 356 20.04 8.50 12.86
C PHE A 356 19.07 9.54 12.33
N HIS A 357 17.92 9.71 13.00
CA HIS A 357 17.01 10.77 12.62
C HIS A 357 17.69 12.14 12.72
N PRO A 358 17.50 13.06 11.74
CA PRO A 358 18.14 14.39 11.77
C PRO A 358 17.83 15.20 13.03
N GLU A 359 16.66 14.97 13.64
CA GLU A 359 16.21 15.63 14.87
C GLU A 359 16.43 14.79 16.14
N ASN A 360 17.19 13.68 16.06
CA ASN A 360 17.47 12.76 17.17
C ASN A 360 16.18 12.18 17.79
N ILE A 361 15.25 11.78 16.96
CA ILE A 361 13.98 11.19 17.37
C ILE A 361 14.15 9.68 17.54
N ASP A 362 13.60 9.13 18.64
CA ASP A 362 13.54 7.71 18.90
C ASP A 362 12.20 7.12 18.47
N SER A 363 12.20 5.83 18.15
CA SER A 363 11.01 5.06 17.81
C SER A 363 11.02 3.74 18.60
N GLY A 364 10.09 3.59 19.54
CA GLY A 364 10.01 2.40 20.41
C GLY A 364 9.59 1.11 19.69
N ALA A 365 8.98 1.22 18.50
CA ALA A 365 8.51 0.08 17.72
C ALA A 365 8.42 0.42 16.24
N MET A 366 8.21 -0.61 15.40
CA MET A 366 8.06 -0.48 13.93
C MET A 366 9.31 0.11 13.28
N GLY A 367 9.18 0.57 12.04
CA GLY A 367 10.27 1.15 11.28
C GLY A 367 10.78 0.20 10.19
N GLY A 368 11.49 0.76 9.23
CA GLY A 368 12.00 0.01 8.10
C GLY A 368 13.27 0.60 7.51
N TYR A 369 14.03 -0.27 6.84
CA TYR A 369 15.25 0.06 6.11
C TYR A 369 15.14 -0.48 4.69
N GLN A 370 15.09 0.40 3.70
CA GLN A 370 15.12 0.00 2.29
C GLN A 370 16.36 0.59 1.60
N THR A 371 17.21 -0.28 1.04
CA THR A 371 18.27 0.16 0.10
C THR A 371 17.63 0.43 -1.25
N LEU A 372 17.84 1.62 -1.79
CA LEU A 372 17.31 2.06 -3.08
C LEU A 372 18.31 1.82 -4.22
N GLY A 373 17.82 1.90 -5.46
CA GLY A 373 18.63 1.66 -6.66
C GLY A 373 19.81 2.62 -6.85
N SER A 374 19.72 3.84 -6.32
CA SER A 374 20.82 4.81 -6.29
C SER A 374 21.90 4.50 -5.24
N GLY A 375 21.65 3.57 -4.33
CA GLY A 375 22.44 3.36 -3.12
C GLY A 375 22.02 4.23 -1.94
N ASN A 376 21.01 5.10 -2.09
CA ASN A 376 20.37 5.80 -1.00
C ASN A 376 19.60 4.82 -0.10
N VAL A 377 19.27 5.26 1.09
CA VAL A 377 18.54 4.47 2.09
C VAL A 377 17.25 5.19 2.46
N MET A 378 16.11 4.54 2.27
CA MET A 378 14.81 4.99 2.72
C MET A 378 14.50 4.37 4.08
N THR A 379 14.07 5.20 5.05
CA THR A 379 13.70 4.76 6.39
C THR A 379 12.32 5.26 6.76
N GLY A 380 11.43 4.36 7.17
CA GLY A 380 10.24 4.72 7.93
C GLY A 380 10.58 4.77 9.41
N TRP A 381 10.13 5.80 10.12
CA TRP A 381 10.48 6.02 11.54
C TRP A 381 9.47 5.45 12.53
N GLY A 382 8.84 4.34 12.17
CA GLY A 382 8.01 3.52 13.07
C GLY A 382 6.89 4.29 13.73
N HIS A 383 6.89 4.36 15.05
CA HIS A 383 5.92 5.10 15.85
C HIS A 383 5.81 6.60 15.52
N ASN A 384 6.74 7.13 14.75
CA ASN A 384 6.66 8.50 14.31
C ASN A 384 6.08 8.58 12.88
N PRO A 385 5.18 9.52 12.60
CA PRO A 385 4.54 9.64 11.30
C PRO A 385 5.46 10.28 10.25
N GLY A 386 6.70 9.81 10.16
CA GLY A 386 7.73 10.40 9.29
C GLY A 386 8.58 9.36 8.58
N PHE A 387 9.28 9.80 7.55
CA PHE A 387 10.23 9.00 6.80
C PHE A 387 11.36 9.88 6.26
N VAL A 388 12.54 9.29 6.14
CA VAL A 388 13.75 10.00 5.71
C VAL A 388 14.47 9.19 4.66
N GLU A 389 14.94 9.84 3.59
CA GLU A 389 15.88 9.26 2.65
C GLU A 389 17.27 9.84 2.90
N TYR A 390 18.25 8.95 3.01
CA TYR A 390 19.67 9.30 3.22
C TYR A 390 20.51 8.87 2.03
N LYS A 391 21.57 9.61 1.78
CA LYS A 391 22.69 9.10 0.97
C LYS A 391 23.45 8.02 1.75
N SER A 392 24.23 7.23 1.05
CA SER A 392 25.08 6.20 1.65
C SER A 392 26.09 6.74 2.68
N ASP A 393 26.41 8.03 2.64
CA ASP A 393 27.30 8.71 3.60
C ASP A 393 26.58 9.22 4.86
N GLY A 394 25.26 8.98 4.98
CA GLY A 394 24.43 9.42 6.09
C GLY A 394 23.81 10.81 5.95
N THR A 395 24.06 11.51 4.83
CA THR A 395 23.45 12.82 4.58
C THR A 395 21.96 12.66 4.28
N PRO A 396 21.02 13.25 5.08
CA PRO A 396 19.60 13.22 4.75
C PRO A 396 19.33 14.12 3.54
N VAL A 397 18.58 13.62 2.57
CA VAL A 397 18.21 14.34 1.33
C VAL A 397 16.71 14.54 1.19
N MET A 398 15.90 13.77 1.92
CA MET A 398 14.45 13.89 2.00
C MET A 398 14.02 13.61 3.44
N ASP A 399 13.18 14.45 4.03
CA ASP A 399 12.63 14.29 5.38
C ASP A 399 11.21 14.85 5.40
N PHE A 400 10.24 13.96 5.56
CA PHE A 400 8.82 14.24 5.48
C PHE A 400 8.07 13.71 6.70
N GLN A 401 7.04 14.46 7.11
CA GLN A 401 6.10 14.05 8.16
C GLN A 401 4.67 14.15 7.64
N ARG A 402 3.82 13.23 8.06
CA ARG A 402 2.37 13.26 7.80
C ARG A 402 1.53 13.46 9.06
N GLY A 403 2.17 13.86 10.15
CA GLY A 403 1.62 14.15 11.47
C GLY A 403 2.65 14.83 12.35
N ILE A 404 2.28 15.16 13.59
CA ILE A 404 3.19 15.82 14.54
C ILE A 404 4.02 14.73 15.24
N ILE A 405 5.35 14.85 15.15
CA ILE A 405 6.26 13.97 15.89
C ILE A 405 6.31 14.43 17.36
N GLY A 406 6.20 13.47 18.28
CA GLY A 406 6.26 13.73 19.73
C GLY A 406 5.05 14.43 20.34
N GLY A 407 3.93 14.49 19.63
CA GLY A 407 2.68 15.10 20.12
C GLY A 407 1.87 14.16 21.01
N GLU A 408 1.24 14.70 22.07
CA GLU A 408 0.40 13.92 23.01
C GLU A 408 -0.85 13.29 22.38
N VAL A 409 -1.26 13.74 21.20
CA VAL A 409 -2.55 13.40 20.56
C VAL A 409 -2.45 12.18 19.63
N LEU A 410 -1.27 11.66 19.36
CA LEU A 410 -1.00 10.87 18.16
C LEU A 410 -0.53 9.43 18.41
N ALA A 411 -1.11 8.76 19.39
CA ALA A 411 -0.82 7.34 19.67
C ALA A 411 -1.07 6.39 18.47
N ASP A 412 -1.73 6.85 17.40
CA ASP A 412 -2.20 6.00 16.30
C ASP A 412 -1.67 6.42 14.91
N MET A 413 -0.70 7.35 14.84
CA MET A 413 -0.03 7.70 13.56
C MET A 413 1.38 7.14 13.53
N PHE A 414 1.63 6.23 12.61
CA PHE A 414 2.94 5.61 12.49
C PHE A 414 3.29 5.33 11.02
N ALA A 415 4.58 5.22 10.75
CA ALA A 415 5.11 4.78 9.48
C ALA A 415 5.70 3.36 9.66
N TYR A 416 4.85 2.33 9.69
CA TYR A 416 5.27 0.95 9.95
C TYR A 416 6.45 0.55 9.06
N ARG A 417 6.25 0.61 7.74
CA ARG A 417 7.28 0.58 6.72
C ARG A 417 6.92 1.58 5.65
N VAL A 418 7.89 2.31 5.15
CA VAL A 418 7.75 3.21 4.01
C VAL A 418 8.65 2.71 2.91
N ASN A 419 8.06 2.43 1.76
CA ASN A 419 8.78 1.88 0.63
C ASN A 419 8.76 2.88 -0.53
N LYS A 420 9.84 2.89 -1.32
CA LYS A 420 9.96 3.65 -2.56
C LYS A 420 10.18 2.69 -3.72
N GLY A 421 9.51 2.91 -4.84
CA GLY A 421 9.60 2.00 -5.98
C GLY A 421 8.80 2.48 -7.18
N ASP A 422 8.74 1.65 -8.21
CA ASP A 422 8.01 1.94 -9.44
C ASP A 422 6.70 1.15 -9.50
N TRP A 423 5.67 1.76 -10.05
CA TRP A 423 4.37 1.16 -10.28
C TRP A 423 3.77 1.65 -11.60
N THR A 424 2.94 0.84 -12.22
CA THR A 424 2.08 1.24 -13.34
C THR A 424 0.65 0.86 -12.99
N GLY A 425 -0.19 1.87 -12.78
CA GLY A 425 -1.61 1.70 -12.45
C GLY A 425 -2.49 2.08 -13.65
N ARG A 426 -3.43 1.20 -14.00
CA ARG A 426 -4.41 1.37 -15.08
C ARG A 426 -5.80 1.06 -14.56
N PRO A 427 -6.40 1.97 -13.76
CA PRO A 427 -7.67 1.70 -13.12
C PRO A 427 -8.77 1.41 -14.14
N PRO A 428 -9.62 0.39 -13.94
CA PRO A 428 -10.73 0.06 -14.83
C PRO A 428 -11.93 1.00 -14.65
N TRP A 429 -11.95 1.77 -13.56
CA TRP A 429 -12.95 2.82 -13.35
C TRP A 429 -12.60 4.10 -14.10
N PRO A 430 -13.59 4.90 -14.52
CA PRO A 430 -13.34 6.13 -15.24
C PRO A 430 -12.70 7.21 -14.35
N PRO A 431 -12.02 8.21 -14.94
CA PRO A 431 -11.67 9.44 -14.24
C PRO A 431 -12.92 10.18 -13.77
N THR A 432 -12.74 11.08 -12.81
CA THR A 432 -13.82 11.87 -12.19
C THR A 432 -13.68 13.34 -12.54
N VAL A 433 -14.83 14.03 -12.58
CA VAL A 433 -14.91 15.47 -12.83
C VAL A 433 -15.92 16.12 -11.90
N ALA A 434 -15.59 17.30 -11.42
CA ALA A 434 -16.51 18.22 -10.76
C ALA A 434 -16.35 19.62 -11.36
N ALA A 435 -17.35 20.46 -11.22
CA ALA A 435 -17.26 21.85 -11.63
C ALA A 435 -17.98 22.76 -10.64
N ASP A 436 -17.33 23.85 -10.27
CA ASP A 436 -17.98 25.00 -9.66
C ASP A 436 -18.46 25.89 -10.81
N ALA A 437 -19.70 25.65 -11.24
CA ALA A 437 -20.33 26.49 -12.24
C ALA A 437 -20.93 27.73 -11.57
N PRO A 438 -20.68 28.93 -12.12
CA PRO A 438 -21.32 30.13 -11.65
C PRO A 438 -22.83 30.05 -11.94
N ASN A 439 -23.63 30.63 -11.06
CA ASN A 439 -24.98 31.00 -11.43
C ASN A 439 -24.89 31.99 -12.61
N ALA A 440 -26.00 32.18 -13.38
CA ALA A 440 -26.05 32.94 -14.63
C ALA A 440 -25.47 34.38 -14.61
N SER A 441 -24.86 34.81 -13.51
CA SER A 441 -24.28 36.15 -13.29
C SER A 441 -22.75 36.16 -13.05
N THR A 442 -22.06 35.00 -12.95
CA THR A 442 -20.61 34.95 -12.75
C THR A 442 -19.86 34.49 -14.02
N ILE A 443 -18.69 35.04 -14.21
CA ILE A 443 -17.98 35.02 -15.49
C ILE A 443 -17.04 33.80 -15.61
N ASP A 444 -16.67 33.17 -14.50
CA ASP A 444 -15.65 32.15 -14.46
C ASP A 444 -16.16 30.84 -13.85
N ALA A 445 -15.83 29.70 -14.42
CA ALA A 445 -16.05 28.38 -13.83
C ALA A 445 -14.69 27.73 -13.56
N THR A 446 -14.70 26.84 -12.61
CA THR A 446 -13.54 26.02 -12.29
C THR A 446 -13.90 24.56 -12.46
N VAL A 447 -13.11 23.82 -13.22
CA VAL A 447 -13.27 22.38 -13.41
C VAL A 447 -12.17 21.66 -12.63
N TYR A 448 -12.56 20.61 -11.94
CA TYR A 448 -11.70 19.75 -11.14
C TYR A 448 -11.73 18.35 -11.73
N VAL A 449 -10.56 17.79 -12.00
CA VAL A 449 -10.43 16.46 -12.60
C VAL A 449 -9.39 15.63 -11.86
N SER A 450 -9.71 14.36 -11.63
CA SER A 450 -8.79 13.40 -11.02
C SER A 450 -9.03 12.00 -11.55
N TRP A 451 -8.02 11.13 -11.38
CA TRP A 451 -8.18 9.70 -11.69
C TRP A 451 -7.38 8.87 -10.70
N ASN A 452 -8.07 8.38 -9.69
CA ASN A 452 -7.46 7.54 -8.65
C ASN A 452 -6.81 6.30 -9.26
N GLY A 453 -5.50 6.16 -9.05
CA GLY A 453 -4.70 5.01 -9.47
C GLY A 453 -4.04 5.13 -10.85
N ALA A 454 -4.40 6.11 -11.68
CA ALA A 454 -3.82 6.24 -13.02
C ALA A 454 -2.43 6.89 -12.98
N THR A 455 -1.41 6.19 -13.49
CA THR A 455 -0.02 6.67 -13.52
C THR A 455 0.37 7.38 -14.82
N ASP A 456 -0.30 7.06 -15.92
CA ASP A 456 0.13 7.48 -17.26
C ASP A 456 -0.52 8.80 -17.74
N VAL A 457 -1.32 9.45 -16.89
CA VAL A 457 -1.98 10.72 -17.25
C VAL A 457 -0.96 11.85 -17.28
N SER A 458 -0.84 12.50 -18.41
CA SER A 458 0.04 13.65 -18.64
C SER A 458 -0.72 14.98 -18.69
N SER A 459 -1.93 14.96 -19.24
CA SER A 459 -2.79 16.14 -19.37
C SER A 459 -4.27 15.78 -19.35
N TRP A 460 -5.10 16.80 -19.25
CA TRP A 460 -6.54 16.73 -19.29
C TRP A 460 -7.09 17.54 -20.47
N ALA A 461 -8.06 16.97 -21.16
CA ALA A 461 -8.81 17.64 -22.21
C ALA A 461 -10.27 17.83 -21.77
N ILE A 462 -10.77 19.07 -21.82
CA ILE A 462 -12.11 19.45 -21.37
C ILE A 462 -13.02 19.66 -22.57
N PHE A 463 -14.18 19.04 -22.53
CA PHE A 463 -15.21 19.10 -23.56
C PHE A 463 -16.48 19.74 -23.01
N ALA A 464 -17.13 20.59 -23.82
CA ALA A 464 -18.44 21.16 -23.48
C ALA A 464 -19.39 21.15 -24.67
N SER A 465 -20.68 20.85 -24.43
CA SER A 465 -21.72 20.77 -25.45
C SER A 465 -23.08 21.12 -24.87
N ASP A 466 -24.02 21.60 -25.72
CA ASP A 466 -25.43 21.75 -25.36
C ASP A 466 -26.23 20.44 -25.51
N ASP A 467 -25.62 19.43 -26.12
CA ASP A 467 -26.18 18.08 -26.25
C ASP A 467 -25.18 17.04 -25.75
N HIS A 468 -25.56 16.36 -24.66
CA HIS A 468 -24.73 15.32 -24.05
C HIS A 468 -24.38 14.16 -25.00
N LYS A 469 -25.20 13.90 -26.01
CA LYS A 469 -24.97 12.83 -27.01
C LYS A 469 -23.84 13.13 -28.01
N THR A 470 -23.53 14.40 -28.16
CA THR A 470 -22.49 14.84 -29.11
C THR A 470 -21.22 15.31 -28.43
N ILE A 471 -21.14 15.20 -27.08
CA ILE A 471 -20.04 15.75 -26.29
C ILE A 471 -18.67 15.17 -26.71
N SER A 472 -18.63 13.89 -27.10
CA SER A 472 -17.40 13.22 -27.54
C SER A 472 -16.85 13.72 -28.91
N ASN A 473 -17.57 14.59 -29.62
CA ASN A 473 -17.06 15.15 -30.84
C ASN A 473 -15.84 16.05 -30.57
N TYR A 474 -14.74 15.83 -31.24
CA TYR A 474 -13.51 16.61 -31.09
C TYR A 474 -13.73 18.13 -31.23
N THR A 475 -14.77 18.57 -31.95
CA THR A 475 -15.14 20.00 -32.09
C THR A 475 -15.67 20.62 -30.78
N ASN A 476 -15.99 19.81 -29.79
CA ASN A 476 -16.44 20.23 -28.47
C ASN A 476 -15.28 20.36 -27.46
N LEU A 477 -14.05 20.09 -27.88
CA LEU A 477 -12.85 20.37 -27.08
C LEU A 477 -12.71 21.88 -26.85
N ILE A 478 -12.69 22.31 -25.60
CA ILE A 478 -12.65 23.73 -25.22
C ILE A 478 -11.36 24.13 -24.49
N ALA A 479 -10.71 23.20 -23.82
CA ALA A 479 -9.46 23.45 -23.10
C ALA A 479 -8.62 22.18 -22.95
N GLU A 480 -7.31 22.37 -22.86
CA GLU A 480 -6.35 21.35 -22.44
C GLU A 480 -5.48 21.92 -21.31
N SER A 481 -5.14 21.09 -20.32
CA SER A 481 -4.29 21.48 -19.19
C SER A 481 -3.35 20.32 -18.83
N PRO A 482 -2.05 20.60 -18.57
CA PRO A 482 -1.17 19.61 -17.96
C PRO A 482 -1.74 19.09 -16.65
N ARG A 483 -1.51 17.81 -16.34
CA ARG A 483 -1.83 17.27 -15.02
C ARG A 483 -1.00 17.99 -13.95
N GLN A 484 -1.67 18.35 -12.86
CA GLN A 484 -1.07 18.92 -11.66
C GLN A 484 -1.63 18.20 -10.44
N GLY A 485 -0.77 17.53 -9.68
CA GLY A 485 -1.17 16.82 -8.48
C GLY A 485 -2.13 15.64 -8.74
N PHE A 486 -2.89 15.29 -7.71
CA PHE A 486 -3.99 14.31 -7.80
C PHE A 486 -5.20 14.92 -8.48
N GLU A 487 -5.63 16.09 -8.02
CA GLU A 487 -6.74 16.85 -8.60
C GLU A 487 -6.21 18.06 -9.36
N THR A 488 -6.37 18.05 -10.67
CA THR A 488 -6.01 19.19 -11.50
C THR A 488 -7.15 20.19 -11.56
N VAL A 489 -6.86 21.45 -11.21
CA VAL A 489 -7.81 22.57 -11.25
C VAL A 489 -7.64 23.34 -12.54
N ILE A 490 -8.72 23.46 -13.32
CA ILE A 490 -8.73 24.07 -14.64
C ILE A 490 -9.71 25.25 -14.65
N PRO A 491 -9.20 26.49 -14.56
CA PRO A 491 -10.05 27.66 -14.70
C PRO A 491 -10.53 27.82 -16.16
N LEU A 492 -11.82 28.03 -16.35
CA LEU A 492 -12.45 28.26 -17.64
C LEU A 492 -13.11 29.62 -17.69
N THR A 493 -13.12 30.27 -18.85
CA THR A 493 -13.83 31.53 -19.05
C THR A 493 -15.30 31.30 -19.39
N THR A 494 -16.18 32.28 -19.18
CA THR A 494 -17.61 32.23 -19.56
C THR A 494 -17.81 31.88 -21.01
N LYS A 495 -16.93 32.30 -21.90
CA LYS A 495 -17.02 32.02 -23.33
C LYS A 495 -16.87 30.52 -23.61
N ASP A 496 -16.09 29.84 -22.79
CA ASP A 496 -15.79 28.42 -22.94
C ASP A 496 -16.91 27.55 -22.33
N ILE A 497 -17.65 28.08 -21.35
CA ILE A 497 -18.64 27.32 -20.57
C ILE A 497 -20.09 27.68 -20.92
N ALA A 498 -20.36 28.51 -21.90
CA ALA A 498 -21.72 28.83 -22.36
C ALA A 498 -22.48 27.59 -22.89
N ARG A 499 -22.17 26.40 -22.35
CA ARG A 499 -22.72 25.10 -22.70
C ARG A 499 -23.29 24.40 -21.48
N ARG A 500 -24.29 23.57 -21.68
CA ARG A 500 -24.99 22.87 -20.61
C ARG A 500 -24.20 21.68 -20.02
N TYR A 501 -23.52 20.93 -20.87
CA TYR A 501 -22.86 19.69 -20.48
C TYR A 501 -21.36 19.81 -20.57
N LEU A 502 -20.66 19.18 -19.61
CA LEU A 502 -19.22 19.16 -19.54
C LEU A 502 -18.71 17.74 -19.27
N ALA A 503 -17.57 17.38 -19.84
CA ALA A 503 -16.84 16.15 -19.59
C ALA A 503 -15.34 16.38 -19.74
N ALA A 504 -14.54 15.45 -19.23
CA ALA A 504 -13.09 15.49 -19.36
C ALA A 504 -12.55 14.16 -19.90
N ALA A 505 -11.40 14.23 -20.55
CA ALA A 505 -10.61 13.07 -20.95
C ALA A 505 -9.20 13.17 -20.38
N ALA A 506 -8.71 12.05 -19.84
CA ALA A 506 -7.33 11.87 -19.43
C ALA A 506 -6.48 11.53 -20.65
N VAL A 507 -5.34 12.19 -20.80
CA VAL A 507 -4.51 12.11 -22.01
C VAL A 507 -3.08 11.71 -21.62
N SER A 508 -2.50 10.77 -22.34
CA SER A 508 -1.11 10.34 -22.16
C SER A 508 -0.12 11.36 -22.75
N SER A 509 1.15 11.20 -22.43
CA SER A 509 2.25 11.99 -23.02
C SER A 509 2.36 11.86 -24.54
N SER A 510 1.84 10.78 -25.14
CA SER A 510 1.76 10.57 -26.58
C SER A 510 0.51 11.20 -27.23
N GLY A 511 -0.36 11.83 -26.43
CA GLY A 511 -1.60 12.47 -26.89
C GLY A 511 -2.77 11.50 -27.13
N ASN A 512 -2.68 10.27 -26.60
CA ASN A 512 -3.77 9.31 -26.65
C ASN A 512 -4.72 9.51 -25.47
N VAL A 513 -6.01 9.39 -25.70
CA VAL A 513 -7.01 9.34 -24.64
C VAL A 513 -6.88 8.02 -23.91
N LEU A 514 -6.70 8.08 -22.59
CA LEU A 514 -6.58 6.93 -21.69
C LEU A 514 -7.94 6.53 -21.10
N GLY A 515 -8.78 7.50 -20.85
CA GLY A 515 -10.12 7.33 -20.29
C GLY A 515 -10.88 8.64 -20.27
N SER A 516 -12.20 8.58 -20.12
CA SER A 516 -13.05 9.77 -20.06
C SER A 516 -14.06 9.70 -18.93
N THR A 517 -14.45 10.85 -18.41
CA THR A 517 -15.38 10.98 -17.29
C THR A 517 -16.82 10.70 -17.73
N VAL A 518 -17.70 10.57 -16.75
CA VAL A 518 -19.14 10.78 -17.01
C VAL A 518 -19.37 12.23 -17.44
N VAL A 519 -20.51 12.47 -18.10
CA VAL A 519 -20.96 13.82 -18.43
C VAL A 519 -21.61 14.45 -17.20
N ILE A 520 -21.26 15.69 -16.85
CA ILE A 520 -21.96 16.48 -15.82
C ILE A 520 -22.88 17.52 -16.46
N ASP A 521 -24.05 17.77 -15.83
CA ASP A 521 -25.03 18.76 -16.27
C ASP A 521 -24.87 20.04 -15.42
N LEU A 522 -24.30 21.06 -15.99
CA LEU A 522 -24.04 22.34 -15.30
C LEU A 522 -25.33 23.09 -14.93
N ALA A 523 -26.47 22.79 -15.58
CA ALA A 523 -27.78 23.35 -15.22
C ALA A 523 -28.41 22.66 -14.00
N ASN A 524 -27.82 21.54 -13.54
CA ASN A 524 -28.23 20.76 -12.38
C ASN A 524 -27.12 20.67 -11.34
N ASP A 525 -26.52 21.79 -10.98
CA ASP A 525 -25.43 21.93 -9.99
C ASP A 525 -24.24 20.96 -10.23
N GLY A 526 -23.93 20.69 -11.51
CA GLY A 526 -22.86 19.79 -11.88
C GLY A 526 -23.10 18.31 -11.55
N GLN A 527 -24.32 17.92 -11.26
CA GLN A 527 -24.66 16.52 -11.01
C GLN A 527 -24.41 15.67 -12.27
N PRO A 528 -23.96 14.41 -12.12
CA PRO A 528 -23.75 13.54 -13.24
C PRO A 528 -25.05 13.35 -14.04
N ALA A 529 -25.04 13.67 -15.32
CA ALA A 529 -25.97 13.06 -16.25
C ALA A 529 -25.52 11.60 -16.37
N ILE A 530 -26.37 10.62 -16.12
CA ILE A 530 -26.04 9.18 -16.12
C ILE A 530 -25.69 8.71 -17.55
N VAL A 531 -24.61 9.23 -18.11
CA VAL A 531 -24.14 8.95 -19.46
C VAL A 531 -22.62 9.01 -19.46
N THR A 532 -21.95 8.00 -20.01
CA THR A 532 -20.51 8.05 -20.29
C THR A 532 -20.26 9.10 -21.39
N SER A 533 -19.13 9.79 -21.32
CA SER A 533 -18.80 10.78 -22.34
C SER A 533 -18.27 10.16 -23.63
N ASP A 534 -17.73 8.92 -23.57
CA ASP A 534 -17.18 8.13 -24.67
C ASP A 534 -16.17 8.91 -25.56
N ILE A 535 -15.39 9.80 -24.93
CA ILE A 535 -14.35 10.56 -25.61
C ILE A 535 -13.16 9.61 -25.83
N VAL A 536 -12.84 9.34 -27.10
CA VAL A 536 -11.78 8.40 -27.48
C VAL A 536 -10.67 9.06 -28.31
N SER A 537 -10.87 10.28 -28.79
CA SER A 537 -9.90 11.00 -29.62
C SER A 537 -10.06 12.50 -29.51
N LEU A 538 -8.94 13.22 -29.50
CA LEU A 538 -8.88 14.69 -29.58
C LEU A 538 -8.78 15.22 -30.99
N LYS A 539 -8.67 14.34 -32.01
CA LYS A 539 -8.45 14.66 -33.41
C LYS A 539 -9.62 14.21 -34.26
N PRO A 540 -9.84 14.86 -35.44
CA PRO A 540 -10.80 14.35 -36.38
C PRO A 540 -10.46 12.89 -36.78
N PRO A 541 -11.47 12.07 -37.08
CA PRO A 541 -11.23 10.73 -37.61
C PRO A 541 -10.34 10.80 -38.85
N SER A 542 -9.37 9.90 -38.93
CA SER A 542 -8.52 9.80 -40.11
C SER A 542 -9.40 9.60 -41.37
N PRO A 543 -9.11 10.27 -42.47
CA PRO A 543 -9.84 10.02 -43.70
C PRO A 543 -9.74 8.52 -44.06
N PRO A 544 -10.80 7.92 -44.57
CA PRO A 544 -10.75 6.53 -45.01
C PRO A 544 -9.59 6.33 -45.98
N PRO A 545 -8.88 5.22 -45.95
CA PRO A 545 -7.82 4.95 -46.89
C PRO A 545 -8.38 5.08 -48.34
N PRO A 546 -7.63 5.66 -49.24
CA PRO A 546 -8.09 5.76 -50.63
C PRO A 546 -8.47 4.37 -51.15
N PRO A 547 -9.55 4.24 -51.91
CA PRO A 547 -9.93 2.95 -52.46
C PRO A 547 -8.74 2.38 -53.23
N PRO A 548 -8.49 1.08 -53.14
CA PRO A 548 -7.41 0.46 -53.90
C PRO A 548 -7.56 0.83 -55.36
N PRO A 549 -6.46 1.14 -56.08
CA PRO A 549 -6.54 1.49 -57.49
C PRO A 549 -7.31 0.40 -58.23
N SER A 550 -8.34 0.81 -58.95
CA SER A 550 -9.16 -0.11 -59.74
C SER A 550 -8.23 -0.94 -60.63
N SER A 551 -8.30 -2.25 -60.47
CA SER A 551 -7.54 -3.19 -61.28
C SER A 551 -7.77 -2.84 -62.76
N PRO A 552 -6.73 -2.76 -63.61
CA PRO A 552 -6.91 -2.56 -65.02
C PRO A 552 -7.82 -3.68 -65.54
N PRO A 553 -8.69 -3.38 -66.56
CA PRO A 553 -9.56 -4.40 -67.13
C PRO A 553 -8.72 -5.56 -67.64
N PRO A 554 -9.17 -6.80 -67.49
CA PRO A 554 -8.40 -7.96 -67.93
C PRO A 554 -8.09 -7.87 -69.38
N GLN A 555 -6.81 -7.81 -69.73
CA GLN A 555 -6.38 -8.00 -71.11
C GLN A 555 -6.79 -9.39 -71.56
N SER A 556 -7.56 -9.46 -72.66
CA SER A 556 -7.93 -10.70 -73.29
C SER A 556 -6.67 -11.46 -73.75
N SER A 557 -6.36 -12.53 -73.00
CA SER A 557 -5.31 -13.46 -73.39
C SER A 557 -5.71 -14.23 -74.65
N PRO A 558 -4.80 -14.47 -75.61
CA PRO A 558 -5.09 -15.30 -76.78
C PRO A 558 -5.36 -16.74 -76.36
N VAL A 559 -6.40 -17.32 -76.97
CA VAL A 559 -6.83 -18.72 -76.72
C VAL A 559 -5.70 -19.68 -77.13
N PRO A 560 -5.22 -20.57 -76.25
CA PRO A 560 -4.29 -21.63 -76.63
C PRO A 560 -5.02 -22.76 -77.38
N PRO A 561 -4.32 -23.47 -78.32
CA PRO A 561 -4.94 -24.59 -79.01
C PRO A 561 -5.22 -25.77 -78.11
N THR A 562 -6.33 -26.44 -78.41
CA THR A 562 -6.88 -27.59 -77.70
C THR A 562 -5.91 -28.77 -77.73
N PRO A 563 -5.56 -29.41 -76.60
CA PRO A 563 -4.84 -30.69 -76.60
C PRO A 563 -5.78 -31.89 -76.81
N PRO A 564 -5.28 -33.00 -77.38
CA PRO A 564 -6.09 -34.19 -77.61
C PRO A 564 -6.49 -34.92 -76.36
N SER A 565 -7.68 -35.59 -76.45
CA SER A 565 -8.32 -36.32 -75.35
C SER A 565 -7.50 -37.52 -74.84
N PRO A 566 -7.42 -37.74 -73.54
CA PRO A 566 -6.84 -38.97 -72.92
C PRO A 566 -7.82 -40.12 -72.92
N PRO A 567 -7.33 -41.38 -72.94
CA PRO A 567 -8.17 -42.57 -72.91
C PRO A 567 -8.74 -42.86 -71.51
N SER A 568 -9.88 -43.57 -71.47
CA SER A 568 -10.70 -43.90 -70.29
C SER A 568 -10.03 -44.84 -69.33
N PRO A 569 -10.37 -44.76 -68.04
CA PRO A 569 -9.84 -45.64 -67.01
C PRO A 569 -10.67 -46.92 -66.84
N PRO A 570 -10.09 -48.00 -66.32
CA PRO A 570 -10.85 -49.16 -65.89
C PRO A 570 -11.33 -48.98 -64.42
N SER A 571 -12.55 -49.48 -64.19
CA SER A 571 -13.25 -49.53 -62.92
C SER A 571 -12.90 -50.80 -62.14
N PRO A 572 -13.54 -51.08 -61.01
CA PRO A 572 -12.98 -50.95 -59.69
C PRO A 572 -12.89 -52.30 -58.91
N SER A 573 -12.38 -52.28 -57.71
CA SER A 573 -12.70 -53.30 -56.69
C SER A 573 -12.60 -52.71 -55.29
N ALA A 574 -13.70 -52.62 -54.65
CA ALA A 574 -14.20 -53.13 -53.39
C ALA A 574 -13.10 -53.42 -52.31
N SER A 575 -13.20 -53.09 -51.08
CA SER A 575 -14.18 -53.20 -50.03
C SER A 575 -13.50 -52.89 -48.69
N ILE A 576 -14.18 -52.48 -47.77
CA ILE A 576 -14.81 -52.95 -46.52
C ILE A 576 -14.50 -51.98 -45.38
N SER A 577 -15.52 -51.39 -44.84
CA SER A 577 -16.24 -51.40 -43.57
C SER A 577 -15.46 -50.87 -42.38
N SER A 578 -15.99 -50.07 -41.65
CA SER A 578 -17.02 -49.88 -40.61
C SER A 578 -16.32 -49.21 -39.42
N GLU A 579 -16.84 -48.35 -38.66
CA GLU A 579 -18.10 -48.30 -37.95
C GLU A 579 -18.36 -46.92 -37.38
N GLU A 580 -19.55 -46.48 -37.45
CA GLU A 580 -20.12 -45.34 -36.70
C GLU A 580 -20.25 -45.68 -35.23
N GLN A 581 -20.15 -44.72 -34.37
CA GLN A 581 -21.10 -44.56 -33.30
C GLN A 581 -21.34 -43.11 -32.93
N SER A 582 -22.51 -42.69 -33.26
CA SER A 582 -23.20 -41.52 -32.71
C SER A 582 -23.84 -41.88 -31.38
N LEU A 583 -24.03 -40.88 -30.52
CA LEU A 583 -25.16 -40.73 -29.58
C LEU A 583 -24.87 -39.47 -28.78
N SER A 584 -25.67 -38.57 -28.52
CA SER A 584 -27.04 -38.10 -28.72
C SER A 584 -27.23 -36.96 -27.70
N THR A 585 -27.84 -35.93 -28.17
CA THR A 585 -28.41 -34.80 -27.45
C THR A 585 -29.20 -35.15 -26.20
N GLY A 586 -29.06 -34.34 -25.15
CA GLY A 586 -29.98 -34.32 -24.01
C GLY A 586 -30.14 -32.88 -23.51
N THR A 587 -31.26 -32.31 -23.89
CA THR A 587 -31.78 -30.99 -23.53
C THR A 587 -32.49 -31.05 -22.16
N LEU A 588 -32.69 -29.88 -21.55
CA LEU A 588 -33.57 -29.45 -20.45
C LEU A 588 -32.89 -29.41 -19.07
N GLY A 589 -33.12 -28.38 -18.26
CA GLY A 589 -34.22 -27.47 -18.23
C GLY A 589 -33.94 -26.31 -17.25
N VAL A 590 -34.58 -25.24 -17.54
CA VAL A 590 -34.71 -24.02 -16.75
C VAL A 590 -35.45 -24.30 -15.43
N MET A 591 -34.91 -23.80 -14.31
CA MET A 591 -35.74 -23.31 -13.21
C MET A 591 -35.10 -22.11 -12.55
N GLY A 592 -35.74 -20.99 -12.71
CA GLY A 592 -35.49 -19.77 -11.95
C GLY A 592 -36.04 -19.93 -10.54
N GLY A 593 -35.43 -19.28 -9.59
CA GLY A 593 -35.88 -19.18 -8.22
C GLY A 593 -35.16 -18.04 -7.52
N SER A 594 -35.88 -16.96 -7.39
CA SER A 594 -35.53 -15.74 -6.66
C SER A 594 -35.07 -16.02 -5.24
N VAL A 595 -33.94 -15.43 -4.83
CA VAL A 595 -33.68 -15.10 -3.41
C VAL A 595 -33.13 -13.69 -3.36
N PHE A 596 -34.00 -12.73 -3.25
CA PHE A 596 -33.72 -11.43 -2.65
C PHE A 596 -34.29 -11.43 -1.23
N SER A 597 -33.59 -10.73 -0.34
CA SER A 597 -33.95 -10.42 1.03
C SER A 597 -33.43 -11.39 2.10
N VAL A 598 -32.22 -11.11 2.64
CA VAL A 598 -31.91 -11.02 4.09
C VAL A 598 -30.47 -10.43 4.22
N VAL A 599 -30.29 -9.14 4.10
CA VAL A 599 -29.07 -8.40 4.52
C VAL A 599 -29.43 -7.05 5.17
N GLY A 600 -30.61 -6.91 5.72
CA GLY A 600 -31.09 -5.61 6.27
C GLY A 600 -31.12 -5.51 7.80
N VAL A 601 -30.80 -6.53 8.58
CA VAL A 601 -31.12 -6.54 10.03
C VAL A 601 -29.87 -6.56 10.95
N PHE A 602 -28.68 -6.80 10.46
CA PHE A 602 -27.48 -6.86 11.34
C PHE A 602 -26.75 -5.53 11.56
N TYR A 603 -27.01 -4.49 10.79
CA TYR A 603 -26.33 -3.19 10.96
C TYR A 603 -26.93 -2.27 12.03
N ALA A 604 -28.15 -2.50 12.48
CA ALA A 604 -28.82 -1.65 13.49
C ALA A 604 -28.42 -2.02 14.95
N GLY A 605 -27.96 -3.24 15.20
CA GLY A 605 -27.60 -3.70 16.54
C GLY A 605 -26.25 -3.18 17.05
N ALA A 606 -25.26 -3.09 16.18
CA ALA A 606 -23.91 -2.65 16.54
C ALA A 606 -23.81 -1.14 16.85
N PHE A 607 -24.65 -0.33 16.19
CA PHE A 607 -24.67 1.12 16.41
C PHE A 607 -25.31 1.52 17.75
N TYR A 608 -26.26 0.72 18.26
CA TYR A 608 -26.94 1.00 19.54
C TYR A 608 -26.08 0.60 20.75
N TRP A 609 -25.25 -0.40 20.63
CA TRP A 609 -24.35 -0.85 21.70
C TRP A 609 -23.15 0.09 21.90
N ARG A 610 -22.56 0.61 20.83
CA ARG A 610 -21.48 1.61 20.89
C ARG A 610 -21.89 2.94 21.54
N LYS A 611 -23.15 3.36 21.38
CA LYS A 611 -23.64 4.60 22.01
C LYS A 611 -23.83 4.48 23.53
N ARG A 612 -24.05 3.28 24.05
CA ARG A 612 -24.25 3.03 25.48
C ARG A 612 -22.93 2.87 26.26
N ALA A 613 -21.85 2.46 25.61
CA ALA A 613 -20.52 2.36 26.20
C ALA A 613 -19.83 3.74 26.39
N ARG A 614 -20.14 4.72 25.52
CA ARG A 614 -19.61 6.10 25.66
C ARG A 614 -20.25 6.94 26.76
N SER A 615 -21.42 6.56 27.27
CA SER A 615 -22.17 7.33 28.29
C SER A 615 -21.75 7.01 29.74
N LYS A 616 -20.82 6.11 29.99
CA LYS A 616 -20.41 5.69 31.35
C LYS A 616 -18.98 6.02 31.75
N ARG A 617 -18.25 6.84 30.97
CA ARG A 617 -16.92 7.33 31.37
C ARG A 617 -16.97 8.85 31.53
N GLY A 618 -17.40 9.29 32.67
CA GLY A 618 -17.24 10.64 33.18
C GLY A 618 -16.62 10.57 34.57
N HIS A 619 -15.54 11.31 34.73
CA HIS A 619 -14.81 11.70 35.94
C HIS A 619 -13.90 10.67 36.61
N GLY A 620 -12.61 10.98 36.56
CA GLY A 620 -11.50 10.47 37.33
C GLY A 620 -10.20 11.05 36.78
N GLU A 621 -9.83 12.26 37.21
CA GLU A 621 -8.49 12.79 37.06
C GLU A 621 -7.54 11.96 37.91
N GLU A 622 -6.58 11.26 37.29
CA GLU A 622 -5.29 10.94 37.88
C GLU A 622 -4.29 10.72 36.74
N GLY A 623 -3.08 11.28 36.94
CA GLY A 623 -2.05 11.42 35.93
C GLY A 623 -1.64 10.12 35.27
N TYR A 624 -1.79 10.06 33.97
CA TYR A 624 -1.28 8.97 33.15
C TYR A 624 0.22 9.19 32.89
N ARG A 625 1.06 8.35 33.51
CA ARG A 625 2.34 7.98 32.94
C ARG A 625 2.07 7.32 31.58
N MET A 626 2.77 7.74 30.55
CA MET A 626 2.77 7.01 29.28
C MET A 626 3.30 5.60 29.57
N VAL A 627 2.41 4.64 29.58
CA VAL A 627 2.72 3.22 29.47
C VAL A 627 2.70 2.91 27.98
N ASP A 628 3.75 2.25 27.52
CA ASP A 628 3.86 1.71 26.17
C ASP A 628 2.52 1.10 25.76
N ARG A 629 1.80 1.77 24.86
CA ARG A 629 0.81 1.09 24.05
C ARG A 629 1.61 0.44 22.92
N GLU A 630 1.86 -0.83 23.11
CA GLU A 630 2.39 -1.67 22.05
C GLU A 630 1.50 -1.60 20.82
N ASP A 631 2.14 -1.65 19.67
CA ASP A 631 1.69 -1.61 18.25
C ASP A 631 0.23 -1.94 17.98
#